data_125a2c9456976a79b4bb0b2a55905031
#
_entry.id   125a2c9456976a79b4bb0b2a55905031
#
_cell.length_a   1.000
_cell.length_b   1.000
_cell.length_c   1.000
_cell.angle_alpha   90.00
_cell.angle_beta   90.00
_cell.angle_gamma   90.00
#
_symmetry.space_group_name_H-M   'P 1'
#
loop_
_entity.id
_entity.type
_entity.pdbx_description
1 polymer ?
#
loop_
_entity_poly.entity_id
_entity_poly.type
_entity_poly.pdbx_seq_one_letter_code
_entity_poly.pdbx_strand_id
1 'polypeptide(L)'
;EWDACAGSENPFVSHTFLKTLEDSLAVRAETGWLPQHVVIEDVSGKIIGASPCYLKNHSHGEYVFDWGWADAFERAGGRYYPKLQVSVPFSPVTGPRLLVRNGEDKKRTRQLLTGGLIELANQHSVSSLHITFALEDEWNDLGEMGLLQRKGQQFHWRNRNFKTFDEFLASLNSRKRKMIRKEREAANSAVKIEVLTGDTLTEHHMTAFYGFYLNTVDRKWAHAYLNHDFFQLLRERMSDNIVLVMAQDTNDYVAGALNLRGPTTLWGRNWGCTERFKMLYFEACFYRGIDFAIKNGLSRVEAGAQGPHKISRGYLPSETYSGHWIRDTNFRHAVEDFVDRERLGVQQEMEALSELSPFRRPNQSL
;
A
#
# COMPACT_ATOMS: atom_id res chain seq x y z
N GLU A 1 -5.36 -21.91 7.89
CA GLU A 1 -3.99 -21.95 8.39
C GLU A 1 -3.25 -20.63 8.09
N TRP A 2 -3.22 -20.16 6.82
CA TRP A 2 -2.58 -18.89 6.44
C TRP A 2 -3.06 -17.70 7.29
N ASP A 3 -4.38 -17.51 7.41
CA ASP A 3 -4.96 -16.37 8.14
C ASP A 3 -4.71 -16.43 9.67
N ALA A 4 -4.38 -17.60 10.21
CA ALA A 4 -3.91 -17.71 11.58
C ALA A 4 -2.51 -17.08 11.79
N CYS A 5 -1.72 -16.97 10.72
CA CYS A 5 -0.44 -16.24 10.70
C CYS A 5 -0.63 -14.77 10.31
N ALA A 6 -1.49 -14.49 9.33
CA ALA A 6 -1.75 -13.14 8.82
C ALA A 6 -2.47 -12.23 9.83
N GLY A 7 -3.29 -12.82 10.70
CA GLY A 7 -4.18 -12.07 11.58
C GLY A 7 -5.28 -11.33 10.83
N SER A 8 -6.02 -10.45 11.52
CA SER A 8 -7.14 -9.70 10.96
C SER A 8 -6.86 -8.21 10.72
N GLU A 9 -5.67 -7.73 11.08
CA GLU A 9 -5.37 -6.30 11.10
C GLU A 9 -5.20 -5.71 9.69
N ASN A 10 -4.68 -6.50 8.75
CA ASN A 10 -4.39 -6.04 7.39
C ASN A 10 -5.03 -6.98 6.35
N PRO A 11 -6.12 -6.57 5.69
CA PRO A 11 -6.82 -7.41 4.73
C PRO A 11 -6.00 -7.80 3.50
N PHE A 12 -4.95 -7.03 3.18
CA PHE A 12 -4.12 -7.27 1.98
C PHE A 12 -3.21 -8.49 2.08
N VAL A 13 -2.91 -8.95 3.29
CA VAL A 13 -2.11 -10.16 3.51
C VAL A 13 -2.97 -11.38 3.87
N SER A 14 -4.30 -11.23 3.90
CA SER A 14 -5.21 -12.35 4.10
C SER A 14 -5.14 -13.33 2.94
N HIS A 15 -5.37 -14.62 3.24
CA HIS A 15 -5.48 -15.65 2.20
C HIS A 15 -6.51 -15.26 1.12
N THR A 16 -7.66 -14.74 1.55
CA THR A 16 -8.74 -14.36 0.64
C THR A 16 -8.31 -13.28 -0.34
N PHE A 17 -7.58 -12.24 0.09
CA PHE A 17 -7.12 -11.18 -0.81
C PHE A 17 -6.09 -11.68 -1.82
N LEU A 18 -5.07 -12.40 -1.34
CA LEU A 18 -4.01 -12.93 -2.20
C LEU A 18 -4.58 -13.94 -3.20
N LYS A 19 -5.45 -14.84 -2.74
CA LYS A 19 -6.15 -15.80 -3.59
C LYS A 19 -7.06 -15.12 -4.62
N THR A 20 -7.68 -13.99 -4.29
CA THR A 20 -8.47 -13.20 -5.24
C THR A 20 -7.63 -12.64 -6.39
N LEU A 21 -6.40 -12.19 -6.11
CA LEU A 21 -5.46 -11.77 -7.15
C LEU A 21 -5.06 -12.91 -8.08
N GLU A 22 -4.89 -14.11 -7.54
CA GLU A 22 -4.52 -15.31 -8.30
C GLU A 22 -5.70 -15.86 -9.11
N ASP A 23 -6.87 -16.02 -8.48
CA ASP A 23 -8.08 -16.56 -9.13
C ASP A 23 -8.59 -15.67 -10.27
N SER A 24 -8.40 -14.35 -10.13
CA SER A 24 -8.70 -13.39 -11.19
C SER A 24 -7.67 -13.39 -12.32
N LEU A 25 -6.59 -14.18 -12.18
CA LEU A 25 -5.46 -14.19 -13.11
C LEU A 25 -4.71 -12.84 -13.25
N ALA A 26 -4.94 -11.89 -12.35
CA ALA A 26 -4.13 -10.67 -12.27
C ALA A 26 -2.69 -10.99 -11.82
N VAL A 27 -2.54 -12.00 -10.96
CA VAL A 27 -1.26 -12.53 -10.47
C VAL A 27 -1.05 -13.94 -11.03
N ARG A 28 -0.09 -14.10 -11.95
CA ARG A 28 0.29 -15.34 -12.61
C ARG A 28 1.64 -15.18 -13.30
N ALA A 29 2.21 -16.30 -13.79
CA ALA A 29 3.51 -16.31 -14.46
C ALA A 29 3.57 -15.33 -15.66
N GLU A 30 2.52 -15.31 -16.50
CA GLU A 30 2.45 -14.49 -17.72
C GLU A 30 2.38 -12.98 -17.40
N THR A 31 1.85 -12.60 -16.24
CA THR A 31 1.87 -11.20 -15.76
C THR A 31 3.16 -10.86 -15.02
N GLY A 32 4.13 -11.78 -14.98
CA GLY A 32 5.42 -11.62 -14.32
C GLY A 32 5.36 -11.70 -12.80
N TRP A 33 4.31 -12.30 -12.24
CA TRP A 33 4.10 -12.52 -10.81
C TRP A 33 3.79 -13.99 -10.54
N LEU A 34 4.79 -14.88 -10.60
CA LEU A 34 4.61 -16.30 -10.31
C LEU A 34 4.61 -16.53 -8.80
N PRO A 35 3.49 -16.97 -8.19
CA PRO A 35 3.42 -17.24 -6.76
C PRO A 35 4.44 -18.30 -6.32
N GLN A 36 5.16 -18.01 -5.25
CA GLN A 36 6.19 -18.86 -4.62
C GLN A 36 6.14 -18.67 -3.10
N HIS A 37 4.96 -18.78 -2.51
CA HIS A 37 4.75 -18.53 -1.09
C HIS A 37 5.56 -19.50 -0.24
N VAL A 38 6.10 -18.99 0.87
CA VAL A 38 6.89 -19.78 1.83
C VAL A 38 6.09 -19.96 3.10
N VAL A 39 6.04 -21.17 3.62
CA VAL A 39 5.42 -21.50 4.91
C VAL A 39 6.41 -22.25 5.79
N ILE A 40 6.27 -22.07 7.10
CA ILE A 40 6.98 -22.85 8.10
C ILE A 40 5.94 -23.68 8.85
N GLU A 41 6.17 -24.96 8.89
CA GLU A 41 5.39 -25.93 9.67
C GLU A 41 6.14 -26.38 10.90
N ASP A 42 5.40 -26.58 11.99
CA ASP A 42 5.94 -27.24 13.18
C ASP A 42 5.97 -28.77 12.98
N VAL A 43 6.46 -29.48 13.99
CA VAL A 43 6.58 -30.97 13.95
C VAL A 43 5.25 -31.69 13.82
N SER A 44 4.12 -31.02 14.03
CA SER A 44 2.76 -31.57 13.87
C SER A 44 2.17 -31.28 12.48
N GLY A 45 2.87 -30.52 11.62
CA GLY A 45 2.39 -30.07 10.31
C GLY A 45 1.50 -28.82 10.38
N LYS A 46 1.48 -28.14 11.54
CA LYS A 46 0.74 -26.87 11.70
C LYS A 46 1.57 -25.71 11.17
N ILE A 47 0.99 -24.88 10.31
CA ILE A 47 1.64 -23.67 9.81
C ILE A 47 1.78 -22.64 10.95
N ILE A 48 3.03 -22.32 11.31
CA ILE A 48 3.40 -21.33 12.33
C ILE A 48 3.89 -20.02 11.76
N GLY A 49 4.32 -20.02 10.49
CA GLY A 49 4.73 -18.82 9.77
C GLY A 49 4.41 -18.90 8.29
N ALA A 50 4.19 -17.75 7.65
CA ALA A 50 3.92 -17.66 6.21
C ALA A 50 4.47 -16.36 5.62
N SER A 51 4.81 -16.34 4.33
CA SER A 51 5.27 -15.15 3.62
C SER A 51 4.77 -15.16 2.17
N PRO A 52 4.08 -14.10 1.71
CA PRO A 52 3.67 -13.96 0.32
C PRO A 52 4.90 -13.63 -0.53
N CYS A 53 5.32 -14.55 -1.37
CA CYS A 53 6.50 -14.44 -2.21
C CYS A 53 6.17 -14.73 -3.67
N TYR A 54 6.84 -14.02 -4.58
CA TYR A 54 6.64 -14.13 -6.01
C TYR A 54 7.97 -14.14 -6.77
N LEU A 55 8.08 -15.02 -7.75
CA LEU A 55 9.17 -14.96 -8.73
C LEU A 55 8.80 -13.96 -9.80
N LYS A 56 9.68 -12.96 -10.00
CA LYS A 56 9.44 -11.80 -10.85
C LYS A 56 10.42 -11.74 -12.01
N ASN A 57 9.91 -11.47 -13.21
CA ASN A 57 10.72 -11.24 -14.40
C ASN A 57 10.82 -9.74 -14.80
N HIS A 58 10.24 -8.84 -14.01
CA HIS A 58 10.27 -7.37 -14.15
C HIS A 58 9.89 -6.71 -12.83
N SER A 59 10.07 -5.38 -12.69
CA SER A 59 9.76 -4.61 -11.46
C SER A 59 8.44 -3.84 -11.52
N HIS A 60 7.55 -4.14 -12.47
CA HIS A 60 6.24 -3.50 -12.53
C HIS A 60 5.33 -3.93 -11.37
N GLY A 61 4.59 -2.97 -10.80
CA GLY A 61 3.59 -3.21 -9.76
C GLY A 61 4.12 -3.37 -8.34
N GLU A 62 5.41 -3.10 -8.09
CA GLU A 62 6.06 -3.26 -6.78
C GLU A 62 6.06 -1.98 -5.93
N TYR A 63 6.08 -0.81 -6.55
CA TYR A 63 6.10 0.53 -5.93
C TYR A 63 7.32 0.85 -5.06
N VAL A 64 8.29 -0.04 -4.95
CA VAL A 64 9.64 0.24 -4.47
C VAL A 64 10.56 0.09 -5.67
N PHE A 65 11.00 1.23 -6.22
CA PHE A 65 11.65 1.24 -7.52
C PHE A 65 13.11 0.82 -7.41
N ASP A 66 13.48 -0.20 -8.18
CA ASP A 66 14.83 -0.76 -8.31
C ASP A 66 15.33 -0.77 -9.76
N TRP A 67 14.68 0.02 -10.64
CA TRP A 67 15.05 0.14 -12.05
C TRP A 67 16.52 0.55 -12.25
N GLY A 68 17.02 1.48 -11.42
CA GLY A 68 18.41 1.91 -11.44
C GLY A 68 19.38 0.80 -11.05
N TRP A 69 18.95 -0.10 -10.15
CA TRP A 69 19.76 -1.27 -9.76
C TRP A 69 19.82 -2.30 -10.89
N ALA A 70 18.67 -2.59 -11.52
CA ALA A 70 18.58 -3.49 -12.65
C ALA A 70 19.46 -3.02 -13.81
N ASP A 71 19.31 -1.77 -14.20
CA ASP A 71 20.07 -1.15 -15.28
C ASP A 71 21.60 -1.12 -14.99
N ALA A 72 22.01 -0.80 -13.76
CA ALA A 72 23.41 -0.80 -13.36
C ALA A 72 24.02 -2.20 -13.39
N PHE A 73 23.30 -3.22 -12.88
CA PHE A 73 23.79 -4.58 -12.85
C PHE A 73 23.88 -5.19 -14.26
N GLU A 74 22.89 -4.95 -15.12
CA GLU A 74 22.89 -5.41 -16.51
C GLU A 74 23.98 -4.75 -17.34
N ARG A 75 24.26 -3.45 -17.15
CA ARG A 75 25.40 -2.77 -17.78
C ARG A 75 26.75 -3.31 -17.32
N ALA A 76 26.82 -3.83 -16.10
CA ALA A 76 28.02 -4.51 -15.60
C ALA A 76 28.14 -5.97 -16.08
N GLY A 77 27.24 -6.43 -16.97
CA GLY A 77 27.25 -7.80 -17.52
C GLY A 77 26.52 -8.82 -16.65
N GLY A 78 25.84 -8.38 -15.57
CA GLY A 78 25.01 -9.23 -14.73
C GLY A 78 23.63 -9.48 -15.33
N ARG A 79 22.88 -10.38 -14.74
CA ARG A 79 21.49 -10.67 -15.07
C ARG A 79 20.60 -10.39 -13.86
N TYR A 80 19.83 -9.30 -13.90
CA TYR A 80 19.01 -8.88 -12.76
C TYR A 80 17.77 -9.73 -12.58
N TYR A 81 17.04 -10.03 -13.64
CA TYR A 81 15.84 -10.89 -13.58
C TYR A 81 16.18 -12.35 -13.94
N PRO A 82 15.50 -13.33 -13.32
CA PRO A 82 14.43 -13.19 -12.34
C PRO A 82 14.95 -12.77 -10.96
N LYS A 83 14.02 -12.25 -10.12
CA LYS A 83 14.24 -11.94 -8.70
C LYS A 83 13.07 -12.45 -7.86
N LEU A 84 13.23 -12.55 -6.54
CA LEU A 84 12.12 -12.80 -5.61
C LEU A 84 11.60 -11.50 -5.01
N GLN A 85 10.26 -11.43 -4.89
CA GLN A 85 9.55 -10.30 -4.33
C GLN A 85 8.58 -10.75 -3.24
N VAL A 86 8.78 -10.30 -2.02
CA VAL A 86 7.86 -10.45 -0.89
C VAL A 86 7.10 -9.14 -0.74
N SER A 87 5.85 -9.13 -1.16
CA SER A 87 4.98 -7.93 -1.15
C SER A 87 3.52 -8.30 -1.34
N VAL A 88 2.65 -7.31 -1.22
CA VAL A 88 1.28 -7.40 -1.76
C VAL A 88 1.32 -6.92 -3.21
N PRO A 89 0.98 -7.76 -4.20
CA PRO A 89 1.01 -7.36 -5.60
C PRO A 89 0.17 -6.12 -5.87
N PHE A 90 0.69 -5.23 -6.72
CA PHE A 90 0.04 -4.00 -7.17
C PHE A 90 -0.39 -3.04 -6.04
N SER A 91 0.20 -3.18 -4.83
CA SER A 91 -0.30 -2.49 -3.63
C SER A 91 0.84 -1.94 -2.77
N PRO A 92 1.05 -0.60 -2.72
CA PRO A 92 2.07 0.02 -1.87
C PRO A 92 1.57 0.15 -0.43
N VAL A 93 0.98 -0.89 0.13
CA VAL A 93 0.45 -0.87 1.49
C VAL A 93 1.50 -1.35 2.48
N THR A 94 1.62 -0.64 3.59
CA THR A 94 2.47 -1.06 4.70
C THR A 94 1.80 -2.18 5.50
N GLY A 95 2.58 -3.12 6.02
CA GLY A 95 2.06 -4.21 6.84
C GLY A 95 3.03 -5.39 6.96
N PRO A 96 2.63 -6.43 7.68
CA PRO A 96 3.49 -7.60 7.87
C PRO A 96 3.77 -8.31 6.54
N ARG A 97 4.99 -8.84 6.43
CA ARG A 97 5.46 -9.64 5.29
C ARG A 97 5.95 -11.00 5.72
N LEU A 98 6.41 -11.09 6.95
CA LEU A 98 6.80 -12.32 7.62
C LEU A 98 5.72 -12.65 8.65
N LEU A 99 4.64 -13.27 8.18
CA LEU A 99 3.43 -13.55 8.96
C LEU A 99 3.74 -14.63 10.01
N VAL A 100 3.41 -14.36 11.26
CA VAL A 100 3.69 -15.27 12.37
C VAL A 100 2.41 -15.55 13.14
N ARG A 101 2.10 -16.83 13.36
CA ARG A 101 0.95 -17.26 14.15
C ARG A 101 1.01 -16.72 15.56
N ASN A 102 -0.13 -16.29 16.09
CA ASN A 102 -0.22 -15.84 17.47
C ASN A 102 0.21 -16.93 18.45
N GLY A 103 1.04 -16.54 19.42
CA GLY A 103 1.61 -17.45 20.43
C GLY A 103 2.96 -18.06 20.05
N GLU A 104 3.40 -17.91 18.80
CA GLU A 104 4.72 -18.36 18.36
C GLU A 104 5.80 -17.30 18.63
N ASP A 105 7.06 -17.73 18.73
CA ASP A 105 8.21 -16.83 18.84
C ASP A 105 8.39 -16.06 17.52
N LYS A 106 8.01 -14.78 17.53
CA LYS A 106 8.04 -13.92 16.35
C LYS A 106 9.44 -13.82 15.74
N LYS A 107 10.45 -13.55 16.56
CA LYS A 107 11.81 -13.35 16.07
C LYS A 107 12.36 -14.62 15.41
N ARG A 108 12.23 -15.76 16.11
CA ARG A 108 12.66 -17.05 15.59
C ARG A 108 11.92 -17.44 14.31
N THR A 109 10.59 -17.28 14.26
CA THR A 109 9.79 -17.64 13.09
C THR A 109 10.11 -16.75 11.89
N ARG A 110 10.33 -15.44 12.10
CA ARG A 110 10.79 -14.53 11.06
C ARG A 110 12.19 -14.90 10.54
N GLN A 111 13.08 -15.32 11.41
CA GLN A 111 14.41 -15.84 11.01
C GLN A 111 14.28 -17.08 10.13
N LEU A 112 13.42 -18.02 10.50
CA LEU A 112 13.17 -19.23 9.69
C LEU A 112 12.55 -18.89 8.33
N LEU A 113 11.56 -17.99 8.30
CA LEU A 113 10.94 -17.52 7.04
C LEU A 113 11.97 -16.84 6.13
N THR A 114 12.80 -15.95 6.70
CA THR A 114 13.84 -15.24 5.94
C THR A 114 14.90 -16.21 5.41
N GLY A 115 15.31 -17.18 6.21
CA GLY A 115 16.22 -18.25 5.80
C GLY A 115 15.63 -19.09 4.65
N GLY A 116 14.35 -19.47 4.76
CA GLY A 116 13.62 -20.19 3.71
C GLY A 116 13.50 -19.38 2.42
N LEU A 117 13.24 -18.07 2.50
CA LEU A 117 13.19 -17.18 1.34
C LEU A 117 14.56 -17.04 0.66
N ILE A 118 15.67 -16.96 1.42
CA ILE A 118 17.02 -16.93 0.87
C ILE A 118 17.36 -18.27 0.22
N GLU A 119 16.98 -19.38 0.84
CA GLU A 119 17.17 -20.70 0.25
C GLU A 119 16.38 -20.87 -1.06
N LEU A 120 15.13 -20.42 -1.09
CA LEU A 120 14.32 -20.38 -2.33
C LEU A 120 15.01 -19.50 -3.40
N ALA A 121 15.59 -18.35 -3.00
CA ALA A 121 16.36 -17.51 -3.92
C ALA A 121 17.59 -18.26 -4.48
N ASN A 122 18.24 -19.08 -3.66
CA ASN A 122 19.36 -19.93 -4.09
C ASN A 122 18.93 -21.02 -5.06
N GLN A 123 17.85 -21.72 -4.78
CA GLN A 123 17.31 -22.80 -5.64
C GLN A 123 16.91 -22.26 -7.02
N HIS A 124 16.28 -21.10 -7.08
CA HIS A 124 15.93 -20.44 -8.35
C HIS A 124 17.10 -19.69 -9.02
N SER A 125 18.26 -19.64 -8.38
CA SER A 125 19.44 -18.89 -8.86
C SER A 125 19.11 -17.42 -9.22
N VAL A 126 18.19 -16.78 -8.48
CA VAL A 126 17.79 -15.38 -8.72
C VAL A 126 18.88 -14.40 -8.26
N SER A 127 18.87 -13.19 -8.83
CA SER A 127 19.83 -12.12 -8.49
C SER A 127 19.63 -11.56 -7.09
N SER A 128 18.38 -11.52 -6.63
CA SER A 128 18.01 -10.79 -5.40
C SER A 128 16.68 -11.25 -4.84
N LEU A 129 16.46 -10.92 -3.55
CA LEU A 129 15.20 -11.03 -2.84
C LEU A 129 14.87 -9.65 -2.24
N HIS A 130 13.66 -9.18 -2.46
CA HIS A 130 13.17 -7.90 -1.95
C HIS A 130 11.94 -8.12 -1.06
N ILE A 131 11.97 -7.60 0.16
CA ILE A 131 10.85 -7.60 1.11
C ILE A 131 10.43 -6.15 1.29
N THR A 132 9.31 -5.75 0.68
CA THR A 132 8.92 -4.35 0.55
C THR A 132 7.70 -3.99 1.38
N PHE A 133 7.67 -2.76 1.93
CA PHE A 133 6.63 -2.22 2.80
C PHE A 133 6.40 -3.04 4.08
N ALA A 134 7.45 -3.64 4.61
CA ALA A 134 7.44 -4.37 5.87
C ALA A 134 7.15 -3.45 7.06
N LEU A 135 6.82 -4.03 8.20
CA LEU A 135 6.76 -3.31 9.48
C LEU A 135 8.18 -2.95 9.96
N GLU A 136 8.28 -1.93 10.80
CA GLU A 136 9.58 -1.48 11.33
C GLU A 136 10.29 -2.56 12.14
N ASP A 137 9.55 -3.31 12.97
CA ASP A 137 10.11 -4.42 13.75
C ASP A 137 10.60 -5.58 12.87
N GLU A 138 9.87 -5.91 11.77
CA GLU A 138 10.34 -6.86 10.76
C GLU A 138 11.62 -6.36 10.07
N TRP A 139 11.66 -5.08 9.71
CA TRP A 139 12.80 -4.46 9.05
C TRP A 139 14.06 -4.48 9.94
N ASN A 140 13.90 -4.30 11.26
CA ASN A 140 15.00 -4.45 12.22
C ASN A 140 15.49 -5.89 12.27
N ASP A 141 14.58 -6.87 12.36
CA ASP A 141 14.93 -8.30 12.33
C ASP A 141 15.68 -8.67 11.03
N LEU A 142 15.23 -8.15 9.86
CA LEU A 142 15.89 -8.36 8.57
C LEU A 142 17.31 -7.76 8.55
N GLY A 143 17.50 -6.59 9.14
CA GLY A 143 18.83 -5.96 9.28
C GLY A 143 19.79 -6.78 10.12
N GLU A 144 19.33 -7.33 11.25
CA GLU A 144 20.13 -8.24 12.10
C GLU A 144 20.53 -9.52 11.35
N MET A 145 19.72 -9.95 10.38
CA MET A 145 20.04 -11.09 9.51
C MET A 145 20.92 -10.73 8.30
N GLY A 146 21.34 -9.48 8.21
CA GLY A 146 22.27 -8.99 7.20
C GLY A 146 21.62 -8.61 5.87
N LEU A 147 20.31 -8.40 5.78
CA LEU A 147 19.68 -7.79 4.61
C LEU A 147 19.98 -6.28 4.58
N LEU A 148 20.15 -5.74 3.39
CA LEU A 148 20.30 -4.30 3.19
C LEU A 148 19.00 -3.59 3.54
N GLN A 149 19.10 -2.58 4.37
CA GLN A 149 17.96 -1.86 4.92
C GLN A 149 17.69 -0.58 4.11
N ARG A 150 16.54 -0.48 3.45
CA ARG A 150 16.10 0.69 2.69
C ARG A 150 14.91 1.36 3.36
N LYS A 151 14.91 2.70 3.39
CA LYS A 151 13.77 3.52 3.80
C LYS A 151 13.17 4.25 2.61
N GLY A 152 11.87 4.44 2.64
CA GLY A 152 11.12 5.31 1.76
C GLY A 152 10.10 6.11 2.55
N GLN A 153 9.22 6.83 1.85
CA GLN A 153 8.18 7.61 2.50
C GLN A 153 6.83 7.48 1.81
N GLN A 154 5.78 7.60 2.61
CA GLN A 154 4.39 7.74 2.20
C GLN A 154 3.73 8.88 2.97
N PHE A 155 2.43 9.12 2.73
CA PHE A 155 1.67 10.15 3.42
C PHE A 155 0.47 9.51 4.11
N HIS A 156 0.46 9.58 5.46
CA HIS A 156 -0.59 9.00 6.28
C HIS A 156 -1.31 10.12 7.07
N TRP A 157 -2.62 10.04 7.13
CA TRP A 157 -3.40 10.79 8.10
C TRP A 157 -3.57 9.94 9.36
N ARG A 158 -3.37 10.54 10.53
CA ARG A 158 -3.55 9.91 11.83
C ARG A 158 -4.68 10.59 12.59
N ASN A 159 -5.61 9.80 13.10
CA ASN A 159 -6.66 10.29 13.98
C ASN A 159 -6.04 10.67 15.34
N ARG A 160 -6.12 11.94 15.71
CA ARG A 160 -5.68 12.48 17.00
C ARG A 160 -6.86 12.53 17.99
N ASN A 161 -7.66 11.46 18.03
CA ASN A 161 -8.89 11.34 18.81
C ASN A 161 -10.03 12.27 18.36
N PHE A 162 -10.01 12.74 17.12
CA PHE A 162 -11.12 13.48 16.54
C PHE A 162 -12.40 12.66 16.55
N LYS A 163 -13.50 13.24 16.99
CA LYS A 163 -14.85 12.65 17.01
C LYS A 163 -15.66 13.10 15.80
N THR A 164 -15.31 14.24 15.23
CA THR A 164 -15.98 14.81 14.06
C THR A 164 -14.96 15.38 13.07
N PHE A 165 -15.38 15.49 11.80
CA PHE A 165 -14.56 16.17 10.78
C PHE A 165 -14.30 17.63 11.11
N ASP A 166 -15.25 18.30 11.80
CA ASP A 166 -15.06 19.69 12.24
C ASP A 166 -13.99 19.84 13.33
N GLU A 167 -13.86 18.86 14.23
CA GLU A 167 -12.73 18.84 15.18
C GLU A 167 -11.39 18.68 14.46
N PHE A 168 -11.32 17.81 13.45
CA PHE A 168 -10.14 17.73 12.59
C PHE A 168 -9.86 19.07 11.92
N LEU A 169 -10.85 19.71 11.30
CA LEU A 169 -10.70 21.04 10.71
C LEU A 169 -10.25 22.09 11.73
N ALA A 170 -10.78 22.05 12.95
CA ALA A 170 -10.41 22.96 14.03
C ALA A 170 -8.94 22.83 14.44
N SER A 171 -8.34 21.65 14.29
CA SER A 171 -6.92 21.42 14.58
C SER A 171 -5.97 22.04 13.55
N LEU A 172 -6.48 22.43 12.37
CA LEU A 172 -5.70 23.02 11.30
C LEU A 172 -5.58 24.53 11.45
N ASN A 173 -4.53 25.12 10.84
CA ASN A 173 -4.44 26.57 10.70
C ASN A 173 -5.62 27.13 9.87
N SER A 174 -5.93 28.42 10.07
CA SER A 174 -7.13 29.05 9.50
C SER A 174 -7.16 29.02 7.97
N ARG A 175 -6.00 29.18 7.30
CA ARG A 175 -5.88 29.17 5.85
C ARG A 175 -6.22 27.78 5.28
N LYS A 176 -5.67 26.70 5.88
CA LYS A 176 -5.92 25.32 5.42
C LYS A 176 -7.33 24.86 5.70
N ARG A 177 -7.89 25.20 6.86
CA ARG A 177 -9.29 24.95 7.19
C ARG A 177 -10.24 25.62 6.18
N LYS A 178 -10.01 26.89 5.83
CA LYS A 178 -10.81 27.60 4.83
C LYS A 178 -10.69 26.97 3.44
N MET A 179 -9.48 26.55 3.06
CA MET A 179 -9.21 25.86 1.80
C MET A 179 -10.02 24.56 1.71
N ILE A 180 -9.93 23.69 2.71
CA ILE A 180 -10.63 22.40 2.72
C ILE A 180 -12.14 22.59 2.64
N ARG A 181 -12.72 23.53 3.39
CA ARG A 181 -14.16 23.81 3.31
C ARG A 181 -14.61 24.20 1.91
N LYS A 182 -13.85 25.07 1.23
CA LYS A 182 -14.14 25.48 -0.15
C LYS A 182 -13.98 24.33 -1.15
N GLU A 183 -12.99 23.47 -0.96
CA GLU A 183 -12.79 22.30 -1.83
C GLU A 183 -13.95 21.31 -1.69
N ARG A 184 -14.39 21.04 -0.45
CA ARG A 184 -15.54 20.18 -0.18
C ARG A 184 -16.84 20.75 -0.72
N GLU A 185 -17.08 22.04 -0.51
CA GLU A 185 -18.24 22.75 -1.04
C GLU A 185 -18.30 22.63 -2.58
N ALA A 186 -17.18 22.91 -3.25
CA ALA A 186 -17.12 22.86 -4.72
C ALA A 186 -17.36 21.46 -5.28
N ALA A 187 -16.88 20.40 -4.61
CA ALA A 187 -17.11 19.03 -5.04
C ALA A 187 -18.56 18.58 -4.78
N ASN A 188 -19.08 18.84 -3.57
CA ASN A 188 -20.42 18.38 -3.17
C ASN A 188 -21.56 19.18 -3.81
N SER A 189 -21.29 20.38 -4.34
CA SER A 189 -22.29 21.13 -5.14
C SER A 189 -22.36 20.66 -6.60
N ALA A 190 -21.32 19.97 -7.09
CA ALA A 190 -21.25 19.53 -8.47
C ALA A 190 -21.83 18.13 -8.69
N VAL A 191 -21.67 17.22 -7.70
CA VAL A 191 -22.08 15.82 -7.81
C VAL A 191 -22.58 15.28 -6.46
N LYS A 192 -23.44 14.27 -6.53
CA LYS A 192 -23.83 13.50 -5.33
C LYS A 192 -22.74 12.48 -5.03
N ILE A 193 -22.30 12.40 -3.76
CA ILE A 193 -21.25 11.46 -3.35
C ILE A 193 -21.79 10.53 -2.28
N GLU A 194 -21.65 9.24 -2.51
CA GLU A 194 -22.02 8.17 -1.57
C GLU A 194 -20.81 7.31 -1.21
N VAL A 195 -20.89 6.67 -0.05
CA VAL A 195 -19.87 5.75 0.46
C VAL A 195 -20.54 4.40 0.66
N LEU A 196 -20.09 3.41 -0.08
CA LEU A 196 -20.65 2.07 -0.16
C LEU A 196 -19.71 1.07 0.52
N THR A 197 -20.27 0.13 1.29
CA THR A 197 -19.53 -0.95 1.96
C THR A 197 -20.49 -2.11 2.26
N GLY A 198 -19.97 -3.32 2.42
CA GLY A 198 -20.78 -4.50 2.75
C GLY A 198 -21.91 -4.73 1.76
N ASP A 199 -23.13 -4.94 2.29
CA ASP A 199 -24.33 -5.25 1.51
C ASP A 199 -24.79 -4.11 0.57
N THR A 200 -24.27 -2.88 0.74
CA THR A 200 -24.59 -1.78 -0.16
C THR A 200 -23.83 -1.83 -1.47
N LEU A 201 -22.78 -2.66 -1.56
CA LEU A 201 -21.99 -2.86 -2.77
C LEU A 201 -22.70 -3.83 -3.72
N THR A 202 -22.83 -3.41 -4.99
CA THR A 202 -23.40 -4.24 -6.05
C THR A 202 -22.36 -4.50 -7.15
N GLU A 203 -22.65 -5.49 -8.00
CA GLU A 203 -21.87 -5.76 -9.22
C GLU A 203 -21.78 -4.52 -10.13
N HIS A 204 -22.89 -3.79 -10.26
CA HIS A 204 -22.95 -2.56 -11.03
C HIS A 204 -21.95 -1.51 -10.54
N HIS A 205 -21.82 -1.31 -9.22
CA HIS A 205 -20.85 -0.38 -8.65
C HIS A 205 -19.40 -0.75 -9.00
N MET A 206 -19.06 -2.05 -8.92
CA MET A 206 -17.70 -2.51 -9.23
C MET A 206 -17.42 -2.44 -10.74
N THR A 207 -18.40 -2.72 -11.58
CA THR A 207 -18.28 -2.58 -13.04
C THR A 207 -18.08 -1.12 -13.46
N ALA A 208 -18.86 -0.19 -12.89
CA ALA A 208 -18.68 1.24 -13.13
C ALA A 208 -17.29 1.71 -12.66
N PHE A 209 -16.88 1.28 -11.47
CA PHE A 209 -15.55 1.62 -10.92
C PHE A 209 -14.41 1.07 -11.77
N TYR A 210 -14.53 -0.16 -12.28
CA TYR A 210 -13.53 -0.72 -13.20
C TYR A 210 -13.36 0.14 -14.47
N GLY A 211 -14.45 0.64 -15.03
CA GLY A 211 -14.40 1.59 -16.15
C GLY A 211 -13.60 2.88 -15.81
N PHE A 212 -13.78 3.42 -14.59
CA PHE A 212 -13.00 4.58 -14.13
C PHE A 212 -11.53 4.25 -13.90
N TYR A 213 -11.24 3.07 -13.37
CA TYR A 213 -9.88 2.58 -13.20
C TYR A 213 -9.15 2.51 -14.56
N LEU A 214 -9.75 1.90 -15.56
CA LEU A 214 -9.18 1.82 -16.92
C LEU A 214 -8.94 3.22 -17.51
N ASN A 215 -9.89 4.12 -17.40
CA ASN A 215 -9.77 5.50 -17.87
C ASN A 215 -8.56 6.23 -17.24
N THR A 216 -8.26 5.95 -15.96
CA THR A 216 -7.11 6.53 -15.28
C THR A 216 -5.80 5.91 -15.73
N VAL A 217 -5.78 4.61 -15.98
CA VAL A 217 -4.63 3.88 -16.52
C VAL A 217 -4.29 4.39 -17.93
N ASP A 218 -5.27 4.49 -18.81
CA ASP A 218 -5.11 4.96 -20.19
C ASP A 218 -4.56 6.39 -20.25
N ARG A 219 -5.10 7.29 -19.41
CA ARG A 219 -4.60 8.67 -19.32
C ARG A 219 -3.16 8.79 -18.86
N LYS A 220 -2.65 7.79 -18.15
CA LYS A 220 -1.25 7.74 -17.66
C LYS A 220 -0.33 6.96 -18.57
N TRP A 221 -0.80 6.48 -19.72
CA TRP A 221 -0.05 5.61 -20.62
C TRP A 221 0.57 4.41 -19.90
N ALA A 222 -0.18 3.86 -18.93
CA ALA A 222 0.23 2.75 -18.08
C ALA A 222 -0.50 1.46 -18.48
N HIS A 223 -0.09 0.34 -17.89
CA HIS A 223 -0.80 -0.93 -18.05
C HIS A 223 -1.73 -1.18 -16.86
N ALA A 224 -2.93 -1.67 -17.16
CA ALA A 224 -3.86 -2.13 -16.13
C ALA A 224 -3.34 -3.42 -15.51
N TYR A 225 -3.03 -3.38 -14.22
CA TYR A 225 -2.60 -4.57 -13.47
C TYR A 225 -3.78 -5.43 -13.01
N LEU A 226 -4.91 -4.81 -12.75
CA LEU A 226 -6.14 -5.44 -12.24
C LEU A 226 -7.17 -5.53 -13.36
N ASN A 227 -7.89 -6.64 -13.44
CA ASN A 227 -8.93 -6.89 -14.42
C ASN A 227 -10.32 -6.82 -13.79
N HIS A 228 -11.37 -6.93 -14.60
CA HIS A 228 -12.76 -6.87 -14.16
C HIS A 228 -13.07 -7.96 -13.11
N ASP A 229 -12.58 -9.18 -13.36
CA ASP A 229 -12.84 -10.34 -12.49
C ASP A 229 -12.27 -10.12 -11.08
N PHE A 230 -11.09 -9.48 -10.97
CA PHE A 230 -10.54 -9.11 -9.66
C PHE A 230 -11.52 -8.24 -8.85
N PHE A 231 -12.11 -7.23 -9.47
CA PHE A 231 -13.03 -6.32 -8.75
C PHE A 231 -14.32 -7.03 -8.35
N GLN A 232 -14.85 -7.93 -9.19
CA GLN A 232 -16.05 -8.70 -8.84
C GLN A 232 -15.77 -9.72 -7.72
N LEU A 233 -14.69 -10.49 -7.85
CA LEU A 233 -14.28 -11.45 -6.82
C LEU A 233 -13.94 -10.76 -5.48
N LEU A 234 -13.33 -9.57 -5.54
CA LEU A 234 -13.06 -8.78 -4.33
C LEU A 234 -14.35 -8.41 -3.60
N ARG A 235 -15.39 -7.95 -4.34
CA ARG A 235 -16.71 -7.68 -3.77
C ARG A 235 -17.35 -8.93 -3.19
N GLU A 236 -17.34 -10.02 -3.91
CA GLU A 236 -17.98 -11.28 -3.48
C GLU A 236 -17.36 -11.84 -2.19
N ARG A 237 -16.05 -11.71 -2.05
CA ARG A 237 -15.29 -12.37 -0.96
C ARG A 237 -14.98 -11.46 0.21
N MET A 238 -14.95 -10.13 -0.01
CA MET A 238 -14.42 -9.16 0.96
C MET A 238 -15.24 -7.86 1.00
N SER A 239 -16.56 -7.90 0.75
CA SER A 239 -17.42 -6.71 0.72
C SER A 239 -17.29 -5.84 1.98
N ASP A 240 -17.17 -6.46 3.16
CA ASP A 240 -17.03 -5.75 4.45
C ASP A 240 -15.70 -5.00 4.60
N ASN A 241 -14.69 -5.41 3.85
CA ASN A 241 -13.41 -4.71 3.81
C ASN A 241 -13.38 -3.58 2.77
N ILE A 242 -14.31 -3.56 1.81
CA ILE A 242 -14.36 -2.53 0.78
C ILE A 242 -15.03 -1.27 1.31
N VAL A 243 -14.43 -0.13 1.02
CA VAL A 243 -15.02 1.20 1.19
C VAL A 243 -14.90 1.92 -0.16
N LEU A 244 -15.98 1.89 -0.92
CA LEU A 244 -16.06 2.47 -2.26
C LEU A 244 -16.78 3.83 -2.18
N VAL A 245 -16.06 4.90 -2.52
CA VAL A 245 -16.63 6.23 -2.66
C VAL A 245 -17.02 6.43 -4.10
N MET A 246 -18.31 6.63 -4.38
CA MET A 246 -18.84 6.84 -5.72
C MET A 246 -19.43 8.25 -5.86
N ALA A 247 -19.17 8.89 -6.99
CA ALA A 247 -19.74 10.20 -7.34
C ALA A 247 -20.68 10.05 -8.53
N GLN A 248 -21.86 10.65 -8.41
CA GLN A 248 -22.93 10.57 -9.38
C GLN A 248 -23.28 12.00 -9.87
N ASP A 249 -23.32 12.18 -11.18
CA ASP A 249 -23.89 13.35 -11.84
C ASP A 249 -25.19 12.95 -12.52
N THR A 250 -26.26 13.66 -12.19
CA THR A 250 -27.64 13.34 -12.62
C THR A 250 -28.00 11.89 -12.22
N ASN A 251 -27.89 10.93 -13.13
CA ASN A 251 -28.22 9.51 -12.91
C ASN A 251 -27.03 8.57 -13.12
N ASP A 252 -25.89 9.08 -13.60
CA ASP A 252 -24.73 8.27 -13.97
C ASP A 252 -23.58 8.41 -12.98
N TYR A 253 -22.91 7.33 -12.69
CA TYR A 253 -21.65 7.38 -11.96
C TYR A 253 -20.55 7.98 -12.86
N VAL A 254 -19.82 8.96 -12.33
CA VAL A 254 -18.79 9.70 -13.06
C VAL A 254 -17.39 9.54 -12.49
N ALA A 255 -17.29 9.10 -11.24
CA ALA A 255 -15.99 8.86 -10.59
C ALA A 255 -16.13 7.92 -9.41
N GLY A 256 -14.99 7.31 -9.01
CA GLY A 256 -14.94 6.47 -7.83
C GLY A 256 -13.54 6.40 -7.20
N ALA A 257 -13.50 6.16 -5.89
CA ALA A 257 -12.30 5.88 -5.13
C ALA A 257 -12.48 4.59 -4.33
N LEU A 258 -11.68 3.58 -4.65
CA LEU A 258 -11.66 2.30 -3.94
C LEU A 258 -10.68 2.38 -2.78
N ASN A 259 -11.15 2.00 -1.61
CA ASN A 259 -10.35 1.82 -0.42
C ASN A 259 -10.63 0.43 0.18
N LEU A 260 -9.67 -0.11 0.95
CA LEU A 260 -9.92 -1.25 1.81
C LEU A 260 -9.73 -0.83 3.27
N ARG A 261 -10.56 -1.41 4.16
CA ARG A 261 -10.48 -1.18 5.60
C ARG A 261 -10.05 -2.43 6.36
N GLY A 262 -9.26 -2.24 7.39
CA GLY A 262 -9.09 -3.18 8.50
C GLY A 262 -9.73 -2.60 9.77
N PRO A 263 -9.44 -3.20 10.94
CA PRO A 263 -9.98 -2.74 12.22
C PRO A 263 -9.53 -1.33 12.61
N THR A 264 -8.33 -0.93 12.23
CA THR A 264 -7.71 0.32 12.67
C THR A 264 -7.32 1.26 11.54
N THR A 265 -7.27 0.79 10.29
CA THR A 265 -6.70 1.53 9.16
C THR A 265 -7.61 1.47 7.94
N LEU A 266 -7.69 2.59 7.21
CA LEU A 266 -8.25 2.68 5.86
C LEU A 266 -7.11 2.90 4.86
N TRP A 267 -7.03 2.06 3.83
CA TRP A 267 -6.05 2.17 2.76
C TRP A 267 -6.71 2.63 1.47
N GLY A 268 -6.39 3.83 1.02
CA GLY A 268 -6.77 4.32 -0.30
C GLY A 268 -5.99 3.59 -1.39
N ARG A 269 -6.70 3.07 -2.39
CA ARG A 269 -6.10 2.24 -3.44
C ARG A 269 -6.17 2.86 -4.82
N ASN A 270 -7.30 2.82 -5.44
CA ASN A 270 -7.47 3.22 -6.81
C ASN A 270 -8.47 4.36 -6.92
N TRP A 271 -8.20 5.28 -7.82
CA TRP A 271 -9.08 6.38 -8.20
C TRP A 271 -9.29 6.38 -9.70
N GLY A 272 -10.49 6.69 -10.12
CA GLY A 272 -10.77 6.95 -11.51
C GLY A 272 -12.00 7.83 -11.72
N CYS A 273 -12.09 8.43 -12.90
CA CYS A 273 -13.22 9.26 -13.29
C CYS A 273 -13.36 9.30 -14.82
N THR A 274 -14.59 9.47 -15.32
CA THR A 274 -14.87 9.73 -16.73
C THR A 274 -14.60 11.19 -17.07
N GLU A 275 -15.04 12.11 -16.22
CA GLU A 275 -14.93 13.55 -16.40
C GLU A 275 -14.16 14.22 -15.25
N ARG A 276 -13.69 15.44 -15.49
CA ARG A 276 -12.96 16.22 -14.49
C ARG A 276 -13.88 17.19 -13.79
N PHE A 277 -14.34 16.82 -12.61
CA PHE A 277 -15.03 17.72 -11.69
C PHE A 277 -14.03 18.41 -10.77
N LYS A 278 -14.25 19.72 -10.55
CA LYS A 278 -13.38 20.52 -9.69
C LYS A 278 -13.36 19.97 -8.26
N MET A 279 -12.17 19.71 -7.73
CA MET A 279 -11.90 19.23 -6.37
C MET A 279 -12.46 17.84 -6.03
N LEU A 280 -13.14 17.14 -6.94
CA LEU A 280 -13.75 15.83 -6.69
C LEU A 280 -12.72 14.78 -6.26
N TYR A 281 -11.53 14.77 -6.88
CA TYR A 281 -10.41 13.90 -6.48
C TYR A 281 -10.06 14.05 -5.00
N PHE A 282 -9.99 15.28 -4.49
CA PHE A 282 -9.66 15.54 -3.10
C PHE A 282 -10.79 15.14 -2.15
N GLU A 283 -12.03 15.41 -2.54
CA GLU A 283 -13.20 15.00 -1.75
C GLU A 283 -13.27 13.48 -1.63
N ALA A 284 -13.21 12.76 -2.75
CA ALA A 284 -13.39 11.31 -2.77
C ALA A 284 -12.21 10.55 -2.15
N CYS A 285 -10.96 10.93 -2.50
CA CYS A 285 -9.77 10.17 -2.07
C CYS A 285 -9.26 10.56 -0.68
N PHE A 286 -9.51 11.79 -0.22
CA PHE A 286 -8.94 12.24 1.06
C PHE A 286 -10.00 12.58 2.09
N TYR A 287 -10.95 13.48 1.77
CA TYR A 287 -11.88 13.97 2.80
C TYR A 287 -12.91 12.92 3.20
N ARG A 288 -13.45 12.14 2.23
CA ARG A 288 -14.34 11.03 2.53
C ARG A 288 -13.64 9.91 3.30
N GLY A 289 -12.36 9.67 2.99
CA GLY A 289 -11.55 8.71 3.75
C GLY A 289 -11.33 9.13 5.21
N ILE A 290 -11.00 10.41 5.45
CA ILE A 290 -10.87 10.96 6.82
C ILE A 290 -12.22 10.91 7.55
N ASP A 291 -13.30 11.34 6.91
CA ASP A 291 -14.65 11.35 7.51
C ASP A 291 -15.09 9.93 7.87
N PHE A 292 -14.87 8.96 6.97
CA PHE A 292 -15.12 7.55 7.21
C PHE A 292 -14.29 7.02 8.40
N ALA A 293 -12.99 7.33 8.43
CA ALA A 293 -12.10 6.89 9.50
C ALA A 293 -12.53 7.43 10.87
N ILE A 294 -12.91 8.71 10.95
CA ILE A 294 -13.41 9.31 12.19
C ILE A 294 -14.70 8.64 12.64
N LYS A 295 -15.67 8.48 11.73
CA LYS A 295 -17.00 7.88 12.05
C LYS A 295 -16.90 6.43 12.51
N ASN A 296 -15.92 5.68 11.99
CA ASN A 296 -15.73 4.27 12.32
C ASN A 296 -14.62 4.02 13.36
N GLY A 297 -14.07 5.08 14.00
CA GLY A 297 -13.07 4.95 15.05
C GLY A 297 -11.71 4.45 14.55
N LEU A 298 -11.42 4.58 13.24
CA LEU A 298 -10.13 4.16 12.69
C LEU A 298 -9.04 5.16 13.10
N SER A 299 -7.85 4.64 13.37
CA SER A 299 -6.70 5.42 13.82
C SER A 299 -5.91 6.06 12.67
N ARG A 300 -6.02 5.53 11.43
CA ARG A 300 -5.15 5.90 10.32
C ARG A 300 -5.84 5.79 8.96
N VAL A 301 -5.45 6.71 8.05
CA VAL A 301 -5.73 6.60 6.61
C VAL A 301 -4.42 6.68 5.84
N GLU A 302 -4.13 5.67 5.03
CA GLU A 302 -2.99 5.62 4.13
C GLU A 302 -3.44 5.98 2.71
N ALA A 303 -2.88 7.05 2.14
CA ALA A 303 -3.29 7.55 0.83
C ALA A 303 -2.28 7.25 -0.30
N GLY A 304 -1.40 6.25 -0.10
CA GLY A 304 -0.35 5.85 -1.05
C GLY A 304 0.87 6.80 -1.07
N ALA A 305 1.85 6.47 -1.92
CA ALA A 305 3.20 6.99 -1.85
C ALA A 305 3.38 8.43 -2.36
N GLN A 306 2.65 8.87 -3.38
CA GLN A 306 2.98 10.12 -4.08
C GLN A 306 2.08 11.31 -3.70
N GLY A 307 2.65 12.51 -3.74
CA GLY A 307 1.95 13.77 -3.79
C GLY A 307 2.04 14.63 -2.54
N PRO A 308 2.97 15.62 -2.50
CA PRO A 308 3.12 16.56 -1.38
C PRO A 308 1.87 17.42 -1.13
N HIS A 309 0.94 17.51 -2.10
CA HIS A 309 -0.37 18.14 -1.93
C HIS A 309 -1.22 17.52 -0.80
N LYS A 310 -0.91 16.28 -0.39
CA LYS A 310 -1.54 15.57 0.73
C LYS A 310 -1.26 16.24 2.07
N ILE A 311 -0.06 16.83 2.24
CA ILE A 311 0.35 17.49 3.48
C ILE A 311 -0.66 18.60 3.83
N SER A 312 -1.03 19.44 2.87
CA SER A 312 -1.98 20.52 3.12
C SER A 312 -3.38 20.06 3.54
N ARG A 313 -3.66 18.74 3.44
CA ARG A 313 -4.91 18.07 3.83
C ARG A 313 -4.77 17.21 5.07
N GLY A 314 -3.63 17.31 5.79
CA GLY A 314 -3.42 16.64 7.07
C GLY A 314 -2.76 15.26 6.97
N TYR A 315 -2.36 14.81 5.78
CA TYR A 315 -1.56 13.60 5.62
C TYR A 315 -0.09 13.96 5.76
N LEU A 316 0.56 13.47 6.77
CA LEU A 316 1.96 13.76 7.06
C LEU A 316 2.88 12.67 6.52
N PRO A 317 4.17 12.99 6.27
CA PRO A 317 5.16 11.99 5.90
C PRO A 317 5.22 10.87 6.94
N SER A 318 5.33 9.64 6.46
CA SER A 318 5.47 8.42 7.26
C SER A 318 6.49 7.51 6.60
N GLU A 319 7.43 6.98 7.37
CA GLU A 319 8.45 6.06 6.88
C GLU A 319 7.83 4.78 6.32
N THR A 320 8.47 4.23 5.31
CA THR A 320 8.23 2.88 4.80
C THR A 320 9.54 2.12 4.75
N TYR A 321 9.47 0.81 4.95
CA TYR A 321 10.62 -0.02 5.20
C TYR A 321 10.72 -1.16 4.18
N SER A 322 11.94 -1.43 3.71
CA SER A 322 12.20 -2.55 2.81
C SER A 322 13.54 -3.19 3.13
N GLY A 323 13.61 -4.51 3.04
CA GLY A 323 14.83 -5.30 3.19
C GLY A 323 15.24 -5.96 1.88
N HIS A 324 16.52 -5.99 1.56
CA HIS A 324 17.03 -6.48 0.29
C HIS A 324 18.21 -7.44 0.49
N TRP A 325 18.09 -8.64 -0.06
CA TRP A 325 19.21 -9.56 -0.17
C TRP A 325 19.68 -9.60 -1.62
N ILE A 326 20.98 -9.47 -1.85
CA ILE A 326 21.61 -9.44 -3.18
C ILE A 326 22.63 -10.58 -3.22
N ARG A 327 22.56 -11.41 -4.25
CA ARG A 327 23.43 -12.57 -4.43
C ARG A 327 24.88 -12.21 -4.74
N ASP A 328 25.09 -11.34 -5.75
CA ASP A 328 26.41 -10.92 -6.15
C ASP A 328 27.02 -9.96 -5.11
N THR A 329 28.20 -10.30 -4.58
CA THR A 329 28.82 -9.56 -3.49
C THR A 329 29.26 -8.16 -3.92
N ASN A 330 29.76 -7.98 -5.14
CA ASN A 330 30.21 -6.67 -5.62
C ASN A 330 29.00 -5.75 -5.86
N PHE A 331 27.94 -6.30 -6.46
CA PHE A 331 26.70 -5.58 -6.66
C PHE A 331 26.03 -5.25 -5.31
N ARG A 332 26.06 -6.18 -4.34
CA ARG A 332 25.57 -5.94 -2.99
C ARG A 332 26.23 -4.72 -2.35
N HIS A 333 27.57 -4.60 -2.41
CA HIS A 333 28.30 -3.45 -1.85
C HIS A 333 27.86 -2.13 -2.54
N ALA A 334 27.71 -2.15 -3.87
CA ALA A 334 27.24 -0.96 -4.61
C ALA A 334 25.80 -0.54 -4.19
N VAL A 335 24.90 -1.53 -3.96
CA VAL A 335 23.56 -1.24 -3.49
C VAL A 335 23.57 -0.77 -2.03
N GLU A 336 24.42 -1.32 -1.17
CA GLU A 336 24.60 -0.91 0.23
C GLU A 336 24.98 0.57 0.32
N ASP A 337 26.03 0.98 -0.42
CA ASP A 337 26.44 2.39 -0.52
C ASP A 337 25.32 3.31 -1.04
N PHE A 338 24.49 2.80 -1.94
CA PHE A 338 23.35 3.55 -2.46
C PHE A 338 22.28 3.74 -1.41
N VAL A 339 21.82 2.67 -0.75
CA VAL A 339 20.71 2.75 0.23
C VAL A 339 21.09 3.52 1.48
N ASP A 340 22.38 3.52 1.87
CA ASP A 340 22.88 4.31 3.00
C ASP A 340 22.78 5.82 2.71
N ARG A 341 23.16 6.25 1.51
CA ARG A 341 22.99 7.64 1.07
C ARG A 341 21.54 8.03 0.88
N GLU A 342 20.73 7.15 0.27
CA GLU A 342 19.29 7.37 0.05
C GLU A 342 18.57 7.55 1.39
N ARG A 343 18.91 6.76 2.41
CA ARG A 343 18.30 6.82 3.76
C ARG A 343 18.47 8.19 4.41
N LEU A 344 19.66 8.78 4.28
CA LEU A 344 19.93 10.16 4.76
C LEU A 344 19.09 11.19 4.00
N GLY A 345 19.00 11.04 2.67
CA GLY A 345 18.19 11.93 1.83
C GLY A 345 16.70 11.85 2.16
N VAL A 346 16.14 10.65 2.35
CA VAL A 346 14.75 10.44 2.75
C VAL A 346 14.45 11.08 4.10
N GLN A 347 15.36 10.93 5.08
CA GLN A 347 15.19 11.57 6.38
C GLN A 347 15.12 13.09 6.28
N GLN A 348 16.06 13.71 5.56
CA GLN A 348 16.09 15.16 5.35
C GLN A 348 14.83 15.67 4.62
N GLU A 349 14.38 14.93 3.59
CA GLU A 349 13.15 15.27 2.88
C GLU A 349 11.93 15.18 3.80
N MET A 350 11.80 14.15 4.62
CA MET A 350 10.70 13.99 5.57
C MET A 350 10.68 15.09 6.63
N GLU A 351 11.83 15.52 7.14
CA GLU A 351 11.95 16.65 8.07
C GLU A 351 11.45 17.94 7.40
N ALA A 352 11.93 18.27 6.20
CA ALA A 352 11.51 19.45 5.45
C ALA A 352 10.00 19.42 5.13
N LEU A 353 9.45 18.27 4.73
CA LEU A 353 8.04 18.12 4.47
C LEU A 353 7.18 18.23 5.73
N SER A 354 7.69 17.78 6.87
CA SER A 354 7.01 17.86 8.17
C SER A 354 6.84 19.31 8.64
N GLU A 355 7.75 20.21 8.28
CA GLU A 355 7.62 21.64 8.54
C GLU A 355 6.42 22.29 7.84
N LEU A 356 5.97 21.70 6.73
CA LEU A 356 4.80 22.13 5.97
C LEU A 356 3.48 21.66 6.58
N SER A 357 3.51 21.06 7.77
CA SER A 357 2.35 20.54 8.48
C SER A 357 1.23 21.61 8.57
N PRO A 358 -0.02 21.25 8.23
CA PRO A 358 -1.15 22.17 8.28
C PRO A 358 -1.71 22.35 9.70
N PHE A 359 -1.28 21.52 10.65
CA PHE A 359 -1.75 21.55 12.02
C PHE A 359 -1.24 22.80 12.77
N ARG A 360 -2.02 23.27 13.73
CA ARG A 360 -1.60 24.38 14.61
C ARG A 360 -0.41 23.95 15.45
N ARG A 361 0.59 24.80 15.59
CA ARG A 361 1.68 24.63 16.55
C ARG A 361 1.14 24.89 17.97
N PRO A 362 1.54 24.10 18.99
CA PRO A 362 1.03 24.25 20.35
C PRO A 362 1.18 25.66 20.99
N ASN A 363 2.12 26.50 20.50
CA ASN A 363 2.49 27.80 21.07
C ASN A 363 2.00 29.01 20.24
N GLN A 364 0.97 28.87 19.41
CA GLN A 364 0.35 30.02 18.71
C GLN A 364 -1.07 30.30 19.22
N SER A 365 -1.27 30.27 20.54
CA SER A 365 -2.39 30.99 21.17
C SER A 365 -1.92 32.43 21.38
N LEU A 366 -2.48 33.34 20.57
CA LEU A 366 -2.54 34.77 20.90
C LEU A 366 -3.43 34.97 22.09
#